data_596a374cac1cc65f3e9fd7027bbfceec
#
_entry.id   596a374cac1cc65f3e9fd7027bbfceec
#
_cell.length_a   1.000
_cell.length_b   1.000
_cell.length_c   1.000
_cell.angle_alpha   90.00
_cell.angle_beta   90.00
_cell.angle_gamma   90.00
#
_symmetry.space_group_name_H-M   'P 1'
#
loop_
_entity.id
_entity.type
_entity.pdbx_description
1 polymer ?
#
loop_
_entity_poly.entity_id
_entity_poly.type
_entity_poly.pdbx_seq_one_letter_code
_entity_poly.pdbx_strand_id
1 'polypeptide(L)'
;VDAHNLQEADDAIQENTKAIYLETLGNPNSDIPDIDAISAIAKKHGLPVVVDNTFGTPYLFRPIEHGADIVVHSATKFIGGHGTSLGGVIVDGGTYDWAKSGRYPWISEPNPSYHGVKFTEAAGPAAFVTYIRAILLRDTGATISPFNAFLLLQGTETLSLRIDRHNENT
;
A
#
# COMPACT_ATOMS: atom_id res chain seq x y z
N VAL A 1 -14.57 -9.48 -6.96
CA VAL A 1 -14.04 -9.58 -8.34
C VAL A 1 -12.90 -10.58 -8.33
N ASP A 2 -12.87 -11.48 -9.30
CA ASP A 2 -11.77 -12.42 -9.49
C ASP A 2 -10.58 -11.69 -10.12
N ALA A 3 -9.46 -11.67 -9.42
CA ALA A 3 -8.23 -10.98 -9.87
C ALA A 3 -7.59 -11.63 -11.12
N HIS A 4 -7.97 -12.86 -11.46
CA HIS A 4 -7.53 -13.55 -12.67
C HIS A 4 -8.41 -13.22 -13.89
N ASN A 5 -9.60 -12.67 -13.67
CA ASN A 5 -10.50 -12.24 -14.72
C ASN A 5 -10.39 -10.74 -14.93
N LEU A 6 -9.45 -10.34 -15.78
CA LEU A 6 -9.16 -8.93 -16.06
C LEU A 6 -10.37 -8.17 -16.64
N GLN A 7 -11.23 -8.85 -17.40
CA GLN A 7 -12.44 -8.22 -17.94
C GLN A 7 -13.44 -7.93 -16.83
N GLU A 8 -13.63 -8.85 -15.88
CA GLU A 8 -14.50 -8.64 -14.72
C GLU A 8 -13.97 -7.49 -13.85
N ALA A 9 -12.65 -7.39 -13.69
CA ALA A 9 -12.02 -6.30 -12.95
C ALA A 9 -12.26 -4.93 -13.63
N ASP A 10 -12.15 -4.85 -14.95
CA ASP A 10 -12.42 -3.63 -15.74
C ASP A 10 -13.91 -3.25 -15.66
N ASP A 11 -14.81 -4.21 -15.85
CA ASP A 11 -16.26 -3.99 -15.86
C ASP A 11 -16.83 -3.62 -14.46
N ALA A 12 -16.17 -4.03 -13.38
CA ALA A 12 -16.57 -3.71 -12.02
C ALA A 12 -16.29 -2.27 -11.59
N ILE A 13 -15.46 -1.55 -12.35
CA ILE A 13 -15.10 -0.17 -12.03
C ILE A 13 -16.28 0.76 -12.30
N GLN A 14 -16.65 1.54 -11.29
CA GLN A 14 -17.75 2.50 -11.32
C GLN A 14 -17.23 3.93 -11.07
N GLU A 15 -18.11 4.92 -11.28
CA GLU A 15 -17.77 6.33 -11.05
C GLU A 15 -17.30 6.61 -9.60
N ASN A 16 -17.86 5.93 -8.63
CA ASN A 16 -17.51 6.05 -7.22
C ASN A 16 -16.33 5.17 -6.78
N THR A 17 -15.75 4.36 -7.69
CA THR A 17 -14.53 3.58 -7.38
C THR A 17 -13.37 4.50 -7.05
N LYS A 18 -12.68 4.24 -5.94
CA LYS A 18 -11.58 5.07 -5.45
C LYS A 18 -10.20 4.44 -5.65
N ALA A 19 -10.08 3.14 -5.61
CA ALA A 19 -8.82 2.44 -5.78
C ALA A 19 -9.06 1.00 -6.21
N ILE A 20 -8.06 0.37 -6.76
CA ILE A 20 -7.98 -1.09 -6.84
C ILE A 20 -7.07 -1.56 -5.71
N TYR A 21 -7.59 -2.47 -4.89
CA TYR A 21 -6.84 -3.06 -3.76
C TYR A 21 -6.75 -4.57 -3.97
N LEU A 22 -5.54 -5.11 -3.85
CA LEU A 22 -5.28 -6.55 -4.00
C LEU A 22 -4.10 -6.99 -3.13
N GLU A 23 -3.96 -8.30 -2.94
CA GLU A 23 -2.79 -8.90 -2.30
C GLU A 23 -1.84 -9.47 -3.35
N THR A 24 -0.53 -9.44 -3.09
CA THR A 24 0.48 -10.09 -3.94
C THR A 24 0.27 -11.60 -3.99
N LEU A 25 -0.08 -12.19 -2.87
CA LEU A 25 -0.44 -13.58 -2.70
C LEU A 25 -1.69 -13.64 -1.82
N GLY A 26 -2.80 -14.02 -2.40
CA GLY A 26 -4.11 -14.04 -1.75
C GLY A 26 -4.19 -15.06 -0.61
N ASN A 27 -4.82 -14.68 0.48
CA ASN A 27 -5.11 -15.55 1.62
C ASN A 27 -6.62 -15.79 1.72
N PRO A 28 -7.12 -17.06 1.67
CA PRO A 28 -6.36 -18.31 1.87
C PRO A 28 -5.98 -19.06 0.59
N ASN A 29 -6.41 -18.62 -0.59
CA ASN A 29 -6.36 -19.43 -1.81
C ASN A 29 -4.97 -19.47 -2.48
N SER A 30 -4.03 -18.65 -2.02
CA SER A 30 -2.71 -18.49 -2.64
C SER A 30 -2.74 -18.02 -4.11
N ASP A 31 -3.75 -17.24 -4.46
CA ASP A 31 -3.90 -16.64 -5.78
C ASP A 31 -2.80 -15.59 -6.01
N ILE A 32 -2.20 -15.61 -7.19
CA ILE A 32 -1.17 -14.63 -7.61
C ILE A 32 -1.73 -13.83 -8.77
N PRO A 33 -2.23 -12.60 -8.56
CA PRO A 33 -2.77 -11.77 -9.62
C PRO A 33 -1.67 -11.19 -10.50
N ASP A 34 -1.99 -10.92 -11.76
CA ASP A 34 -1.15 -10.14 -12.68
C ASP A 34 -1.24 -8.64 -12.32
N ILE A 35 -0.30 -8.17 -11.51
CA ILE A 35 -0.27 -6.78 -11.02
C ILE A 35 -0.01 -5.81 -12.16
N ASP A 36 0.82 -6.16 -13.16
CA ASP A 36 1.08 -5.31 -14.33
C ASP A 36 -0.21 -5.08 -15.12
N ALA A 37 -0.96 -6.14 -15.39
CA ALA A 37 -2.22 -6.05 -16.14
C ALA A 37 -3.29 -5.26 -15.35
N ILE A 38 -3.43 -5.51 -14.04
CA ILE A 38 -4.36 -4.76 -13.17
C ILE A 38 -3.97 -3.29 -13.07
N SER A 39 -2.67 -2.99 -12.99
CA SER A 39 -2.17 -1.61 -12.99
C SER A 39 -2.47 -0.88 -14.31
N ALA A 40 -2.41 -1.59 -15.44
CA ALA A 40 -2.81 -1.01 -16.73
C ALA A 40 -4.31 -0.65 -16.76
N ILE A 41 -5.18 -1.51 -16.21
CA ILE A 41 -6.62 -1.23 -16.06
C ILE A 41 -6.83 -0.02 -15.14
N ALA A 42 -6.19 0.02 -13.99
CA ALA A 42 -6.30 1.14 -13.05
C ALA A 42 -5.92 2.48 -13.71
N LYS A 43 -4.80 2.51 -14.46
CA LYS A 43 -4.35 3.69 -15.20
C LYS A 43 -5.37 4.16 -16.23
N LYS A 44 -6.01 3.23 -16.97
CA LYS A 44 -7.07 3.55 -17.94
C LYS A 44 -8.22 4.32 -17.29
N HIS A 45 -8.56 3.99 -16.03
CA HIS A 45 -9.64 4.60 -15.26
C HIS A 45 -9.19 5.73 -14.33
N GLY A 46 -7.90 6.07 -14.31
CA GLY A 46 -7.35 7.09 -13.42
C GLY A 46 -7.47 6.74 -11.95
N LEU A 47 -7.27 5.48 -11.60
CA LEU A 47 -7.32 4.94 -10.24
C LEU A 47 -5.93 4.57 -9.73
N PRO A 48 -5.63 4.76 -8.44
CA PRO A 48 -4.42 4.21 -7.85
C PRO A 48 -4.58 2.71 -7.56
N VAL A 49 -3.46 2.02 -7.62
CA VAL A 49 -3.33 0.61 -7.23
C VAL A 49 -2.66 0.52 -5.87
N VAL A 50 -3.32 -0.15 -4.94
CA VAL A 50 -2.83 -0.44 -3.59
C VAL A 50 -2.61 -1.94 -3.47
N VAL A 51 -1.39 -2.34 -3.15
CA VAL A 51 -1.04 -3.76 -3.02
C VAL A 51 -0.63 -4.09 -1.60
N ASP A 52 -1.33 -5.04 -0.99
CA ASP A 52 -0.85 -5.66 0.24
C ASP A 52 0.23 -6.70 -0.13
N ASN A 53 1.47 -6.36 0.20
CA ASN A 53 2.63 -7.17 -0.11
C ASN A 53 3.17 -7.90 1.14
N THR A 54 2.29 -8.21 2.08
CA THR A 54 2.69 -8.87 3.34
C THR A 54 3.39 -10.21 3.08
N PHE A 55 2.86 -11.04 2.18
CA PHE A 55 3.46 -12.34 1.84
C PHE A 55 4.66 -12.22 0.90
N GLY A 56 4.58 -11.34 -0.11
CA GLY A 56 5.71 -11.11 -1.04
C GLY A 56 6.91 -10.50 -0.35
N THR A 57 6.71 -9.74 0.70
CA THR A 57 7.73 -8.95 1.41
C THR A 57 8.49 -8.00 0.48
N PRO A 58 9.19 -7.00 0.97
CA PRO A 58 10.00 -6.14 0.11
C PRO A 58 11.22 -6.86 -0.49
N TYR A 59 11.48 -8.09 -0.05
CA TYR A 59 12.58 -8.92 -0.54
C TYR A 59 12.21 -9.71 -1.80
N LEU A 60 11.10 -10.46 -1.78
CA LEU A 60 10.71 -11.30 -2.92
C LEU A 60 10.10 -10.51 -4.07
N PHE A 61 9.26 -9.51 -3.75
CA PHE A 61 8.50 -8.80 -4.76
C PHE A 61 8.31 -7.33 -4.38
N ARG A 62 8.47 -6.45 -5.35
CA ARG A 62 8.33 -5.00 -5.18
C ARG A 62 7.23 -4.46 -6.09
N PRO A 63 5.96 -4.41 -5.63
CA PRO A 63 4.82 -4.05 -6.46
C PRO A 63 4.92 -2.69 -7.16
N ILE A 64 5.67 -1.72 -6.58
CA ILE A 64 5.89 -0.41 -7.21
C ILE A 64 6.59 -0.55 -8.57
N GLU A 65 7.51 -1.51 -8.72
CA GLU A 65 8.18 -1.80 -9.98
C GLU A 65 7.23 -2.42 -11.03
N HIS A 66 6.05 -2.87 -10.57
CA HIS A 66 4.96 -3.45 -11.37
C HIS A 66 3.73 -2.55 -11.48
N GLY A 67 3.89 -1.25 -11.21
CA GLY A 67 2.87 -0.24 -11.44
C GLY A 67 1.90 0.00 -10.28
N ALA A 68 2.11 -0.61 -9.11
CA ALA A 68 1.42 -0.22 -7.90
C ALA A 68 1.84 1.19 -7.47
N ASP A 69 0.90 1.98 -6.98
CA ASP A 69 1.18 3.32 -6.46
C ASP A 69 1.48 3.29 -4.97
N ILE A 70 0.80 2.41 -4.25
CA ILE A 70 0.91 2.28 -2.79
C ILE A 70 1.10 0.80 -2.46
N VAL A 71 2.03 0.53 -1.55
CA VAL A 71 2.26 -0.80 -1.00
C VAL A 71 2.05 -0.78 0.49
N VAL A 72 1.31 -1.75 1.00
CA VAL A 72 1.12 -1.95 2.44
C VAL A 72 1.70 -3.28 2.88
N HIS A 73 2.18 -3.34 4.10
CA HIS A 73 2.67 -4.56 4.73
C HIS A 73 2.14 -4.67 6.14
N SER A 74 1.62 -5.81 6.52
CA SER A 74 1.55 -6.18 7.93
C SER A 74 2.96 -6.52 8.41
N ALA A 75 3.63 -5.55 9.03
CA ALA A 75 4.97 -5.77 9.57
C ALA A 75 4.99 -6.81 10.72
N THR A 76 3.81 -7.07 11.29
CA THR A 76 3.54 -8.15 12.26
C THR A 76 4.01 -9.53 11.77
N LYS A 77 3.95 -9.77 10.45
CA LYS A 77 4.20 -11.07 9.82
C LYS A 77 5.70 -11.25 9.51
N PHE A 78 6.04 -11.42 8.26
CA PHE A 78 7.42 -11.76 7.85
C PHE A 78 8.44 -10.64 8.14
N ILE A 79 8.06 -9.37 8.10
CA ILE A 79 8.99 -8.26 8.42
C ILE A 79 9.49 -8.41 9.85
N GLY A 80 8.59 -8.50 10.83
CA GLY A 80 8.97 -8.74 12.23
C GLY A 80 9.48 -10.16 12.48
N GLY A 81 8.83 -11.16 11.88
CA GLY A 81 9.26 -12.54 11.84
C GLY A 81 9.09 -13.36 13.12
N HIS A 82 8.61 -12.75 14.22
CA HIS A 82 8.56 -13.38 15.55
C HIS A 82 7.17 -13.33 16.19
N GLY A 83 6.21 -12.58 15.64
CA GLY A 83 4.88 -12.43 16.21
C GLY A 83 4.86 -11.69 17.56
N THR A 84 5.95 -11.03 17.93
CA THR A 84 6.09 -10.35 19.22
C THR A 84 5.53 -8.92 19.23
N SER A 85 5.28 -8.35 18.05
CA SER A 85 4.85 -6.97 17.90
C SER A 85 3.89 -6.81 16.74
N LEU A 86 2.82 -6.04 16.96
CA LEU A 86 1.90 -5.62 15.90
C LEU A 86 2.41 -4.34 15.26
N GLY A 87 2.36 -4.29 13.93
CA GLY A 87 2.71 -3.08 13.20
C GLY A 87 2.40 -3.19 11.71
N GLY A 88 2.42 -2.06 11.03
CA GLY A 88 2.22 -1.96 9.60
C GLY A 88 3.16 -0.94 8.97
N VAL A 89 3.35 -1.06 7.68
CA VAL A 89 4.12 -0.12 6.87
C VAL A 89 3.28 0.26 5.65
N ILE A 90 3.26 1.54 5.33
CA ILE A 90 2.68 2.09 4.10
C ILE A 90 3.83 2.71 3.31
N VAL A 91 4.01 2.27 2.08
CA VAL A 91 4.99 2.80 1.14
C VAL A 91 4.24 3.48 0.00
N ASP A 92 4.51 4.75 -0.21
CA ASP A 92 3.97 5.54 -1.32
C ASP A 92 5.04 5.66 -2.39
N GLY A 93 4.74 5.19 -3.60
CA GLY A 93 5.65 5.30 -4.75
C GLY A 93 5.79 6.72 -5.28
N GLY A 94 4.91 7.64 -4.89
CA GLY A 94 4.87 9.01 -5.39
C GLY A 94 4.49 9.09 -6.87
N THR A 95 3.90 8.04 -7.42
CA THR A 95 3.61 7.89 -8.87
C THR A 95 2.22 8.37 -9.26
N TYR A 96 1.27 8.34 -8.32
CA TYR A 96 -0.11 8.71 -8.59
C TYR A 96 -0.34 10.23 -8.48
N ASP A 97 -0.97 10.81 -9.49
CA ASP A 97 -1.33 12.23 -9.48
C ASP A 97 -2.67 12.48 -8.76
N TRP A 98 -2.57 12.74 -7.46
CA TRP A 98 -3.71 13.00 -6.57
C TRP A 98 -4.51 14.25 -6.95
N ALA A 99 -3.90 15.22 -7.62
CA ALA A 99 -4.57 16.47 -8.03
C ALA A 99 -5.44 16.26 -9.26
N LYS A 100 -4.94 15.52 -10.25
CA LYS A 100 -5.55 15.40 -11.57
C LYS A 100 -6.88 14.65 -11.57
N SER A 101 -7.03 13.66 -10.70
CA SER A 101 -8.18 12.76 -10.74
C SER A 101 -9.50 13.40 -10.28
N GLY A 102 -9.45 14.46 -9.47
CA GLY A 102 -10.61 15.07 -8.83
C GLY A 102 -11.36 14.15 -7.83
N ARG A 103 -10.88 12.92 -7.62
CA ARG A 103 -11.55 11.89 -6.80
C ARG A 103 -11.24 12.00 -5.31
N TYR A 104 -10.22 12.80 -4.93
CA TYR A 104 -9.67 12.86 -3.57
C TYR A 104 -9.61 14.30 -3.06
N PRO A 105 -10.77 14.99 -2.92
CA PRO A 105 -10.80 16.41 -2.53
C PRO A 105 -10.15 16.65 -1.15
N TRP A 106 -10.16 15.65 -0.25
CA TRP A 106 -9.51 15.77 1.06
C TRP A 106 -7.98 15.88 0.99
N ILE A 107 -7.34 15.52 -0.15
CA ILE A 107 -5.89 15.70 -0.40
C ILE A 107 -5.64 16.89 -1.32
N SER A 108 -6.50 17.08 -2.35
CA SER A 108 -6.28 18.04 -3.43
C SER A 108 -6.93 19.42 -3.20
N GLU A 109 -7.88 19.51 -2.27
CA GLU A 109 -8.55 20.78 -1.94
C GLU A 109 -8.12 21.30 -0.55
N PRO A 110 -8.42 22.58 -0.21
CA PRO A 110 -8.11 23.14 1.09
C PRO A 110 -8.72 22.30 2.21
N ASN A 111 -7.90 21.70 3.06
CA ASN A 111 -8.36 20.84 4.14
C ASN A 111 -8.67 21.66 5.41
N PRO A 112 -9.94 21.77 5.83
CA PRO A 112 -10.33 22.60 6.97
C PRO A 112 -9.78 22.11 8.30
N SER A 113 -9.51 20.80 8.45
CA SER A 113 -8.94 20.25 9.68
C SER A 113 -7.42 20.45 9.76
N TYR A 114 -6.79 20.99 8.71
CA TYR A 114 -5.37 21.32 8.71
C TYR A 114 -5.10 22.70 8.11
N HIS A 115 -5.71 23.72 8.68
CA HIS A 115 -5.49 25.15 8.36
C HIS A 115 -5.70 25.52 6.88
N GLY A 116 -6.52 24.77 6.15
CA GLY A 116 -6.76 25.01 4.73
C GLY A 116 -5.62 24.57 3.80
N VAL A 117 -4.70 23.74 4.28
CA VAL A 117 -3.60 23.23 3.45
C VAL A 117 -4.14 22.31 2.36
N LYS A 118 -3.66 22.50 1.14
CA LYS A 118 -3.78 21.54 0.04
C LYS A 118 -2.55 20.63 0.03
N PHE A 119 -2.72 19.37 0.35
CA PHE A 119 -1.58 18.45 0.49
C PHE A 119 -0.84 18.22 -0.82
N THR A 120 -1.54 18.24 -1.96
CA THR A 120 -0.93 18.15 -3.30
C THR A 120 0.02 19.28 -3.61
N GLU A 121 -0.27 20.51 -3.14
CA GLU A 121 0.60 21.68 -3.31
C GLU A 121 1.74 21.68 -2.26
N ALA A 122 1.42 21.31 -1.03
CA ALA A 122 2.39 21.37 0.08
C ALA A 122 3.43 20.27 0.07
N ALA A 123 3.09 19.08 -0.44
CA ALA A 123 3.93 17.88 -0.37
C ALA A 123 4.17 17.19 -1.73
N GLY A 124 3.52 17.65 -2.80
CA GLY A 124 3.71 17.10 -4.14
C GLY A 124 3.53 15.57 -4.20
N PRO A 125 4.54 14.81 -4.66
CA PRO A 125 4.46 13.36 -4.75
C PRO A 125 4.20 12.66 -3.40
N ALA A 126 4.56 13.28 -2.28
CA ALA A 126 4.34 12.74 -0.93
C ALA A 126 2.99 13.18 -0.31
N ALA A 127 2.07 13.70 -1.10
CA ALA A 127 0.78 14.23 -0.60
C ALA A 127 -0.02 13.22 0.20
N PHE A 128 -0.08 11.97 -0.26
CA PHE A 128 -0.84 10.90 0.38
C PHE A 128 -0.28 10.55 1.76
N VAL A 129 1.00 10.25 1.87
CA VAL A 129 1.61 9.90 3.17
C VAL A 129 1.66 11.10 4.10
N THR A 130 1.77 12.33 3.58
CA THR A 130 1.70 13.55 4.37
C THR A 130 0.29 13.74 4.95
N TYR A 131 -0.76 13.52 4.15
CA TYR A 131 -2.14 13.53 4.63
C TYR A 131 -2.36 12.48 5.73
N ILE A 132 -1.90 11.26 5.54
CA ILE A 132 -2.00 10.20 6.56
C ILE A 132 -1.36 10.65 7.87
N ARG A 133 -0.15 11.22 7.83
CA ARG A 133 0.57 11.65 9.03
C ARG A 133 -0.08 12.87 9.70
N ALA A 134 -0.47 13.86 8.90
CA ALA A 134 -0.99 15.13 9.39
C ALA A 134 -2.43 15.04 9.91
N ILE A 135 -3.24 14.15 9.34
CA ILE A 135 -4.67 14.01 9.67
C ILE A 135 -4.93 12.69 10.38
N LEU A 136 -4.78 11.55 9.67
CA LEU A 136 -5.23 10.26 10.20
C LEU A 136 -4.43 9.84 11.44
N LEU A 137 -3.12 9.93 11.39
CA LEU A 137 -2.26 9.57 12.53
C LEU A 137 -2.49 10.51 13.72
N ARG A 138 -2.58 11.81 13.46
CA ARG A 138 -2.86 12.83 14.48
C ARG A 138 -4.21 12.57 15.17
N ASP A 139 -5.26 12.32 14.39
CA ASP A 139 -6.63 12.24 14.90
C ASP A 139 -6.92 10.90 15.58
N THR A 140 -6.33 9.81 15.09
CA THR A 140 -6.50 8.46 15.66
C THR A 140 -5.48 8.13 16.74
N GLY A 141 -4.31 8.78 16.75
CA GLY A 141 -3.22 8.45 17.64
C GLY A 141 -2.59 7.07 17.40
N ALA A 142 -2.84 6.45 16.24
CA ALA A 142 -2.40 5.09 15.90
C ALA A 142 -0.90 5.03 15.55
N THR A 143 -0.05 5.57 16.41
CA THR A 143 1.40 5.55 16.26
C THR A 143 2.01 4.30 16.90
N ILE A 144 3.01 3.73 16.25
CA ILE A 144 3.75 2.61 16.81
C ILE A 144 4.64 3.07 17.96
N SER A 145 4.76 2.26 19.03
CA SER A 145 5.71 2.55 20.09
C SER A 145 7.16 2.40 19.58
N PRO A 146 8.12 3.20 20.08
CA PRO A 146 9.52 3.09 19.71
C PRO A 146 10.10 1.69 19.94
N PHE A 147 9.68 1.01 21.00
CA PHE A 147 10.14 -0.35 21.29
C PHE A 147 9.61 -1.37 20.26
N ASN A 148 8.35 -1.28 19.87
CA ASN A 148 7.80 -2.14 18.82
C ASN A 148 8.46 -1.85 17.47
N ALA A 149 8.72 -0.59 17.14
CA ALA A 149 9.45 -0.22 15.94
C ALA A 149 10.87 -0.83 15.92
N PHE A 150 11.56 -0.79 17.06
CA PHE A 150 12.88 -1.44 17.20
C PHE A 150 12.82 -2.94 16.96
N LEU A 151 11.84 -3.65 17.55
CA LEU A 151 11.67 -5.10 17.32
C LEU A 151 11.39 -5.44 15.85
N LEU A 152 10.56 -4.64 15.17
CA LEU A 152 10.27 -4.84 13.75
C LEU A 152 11.50 -4.55 12.88
N LEU A 153 12.29 -3.52 13.21
CA LEU A 153 13.55 -3.22 12.51
C LEU A 153 14.57 -4.35 12.67
N GLN A 154 14.71 -4.93 13.86
CA GLN A 154 15.55 -6.11 14.04
C GLN A 154 15.12 -7.28 13.15
N GLY A 155 13.81 -7.46 12.97
CA GLY A 155 13.28 -8.48 12.05
C GLY A 155 13.73 -8.28 10.60
N THR A 156 13.95 -7.05 10.15
CA THR A 156 14.38 -6.77 8.78
C THR A 156 15.81 -7.25 8.49
N GLU A 157 16.67 -7.30 9.50
CA GLU A 157 18.08 -7.72 9.34
C GLU A 157 18.22 -9.14 8.83
N THR A 158 17.27 -10.02 9.20
CA THR A 158 17.28 -11.44 8.79
C THR A 158 16.19 -11.77 7.78
N LEU A 159 15.46 -10.78 7.26
CA LEU A 159 14.31 -11.01 6.40
C LEU A 159 14.66 -11.88 5.18
N SER A 160 15.71 -11.50 4.45
CA SER A 160 16.13 -12.24 3.26
C SER A 160 16.46 -13.70 3.55
N LEU A 161 17.26 -13.94 4.60
CA LEU A 161 17.65 -15.30 5.02
C LEU A 161 16.43 -16.17 5.40
N ARG A 162 15.46 -15.56 6.08
CA ARG A 162 14.24 -16.27 6.49
C ARG A 162 13.36 -16.60 5.29
N ILE A 163 13.20 -15.66 4.37
CA ILE A 163 12.38 -15.84 3.19
C ILE A 163 13.02 -16.88 2.24
N ASP A 164 14.33 -16.84 2.03
CA ASP A 164 15.03 -17.87 1.25
C ASP A 164 14.79 -19.25 1.84
N ARG A 165 14.90 -19.38 3.17
CA ARG A 165 14.64 -20.66 3.83
C ARG A 165 13.16 -21.10 3.74
N HIS A 166 12.20 -20.17 3.81
CA HIS A 166 10.79 -20.50 3.58
C HIS A 166 10.58 -21.05 2.17
N ASN A 167 11.16 -20.41 1.16
CA ASN A 167 11.04 -20.87 -0.23
C ASN A 167 11.69 -22.24 -0.47
N GLU A 168 12.86 -22.48 0.15
CA GLU A 168 13.51 -23.82 0.07
C GLU A 168 12.67 -24.93 0.69
N ASN A 169 11.87 -24.61 1.71
CA ASN A 169 11.07 -25.59 2.45
C ASN A 169 9.69 -25.84 1.83
N THR A 170 9.29 -25.08 0.81
CA THR A 170 8.01 -25.20 0.11
C THR A 170 8.13 -26.08 -1.11
#